data_fe3b717f24323ecb1e87a298a1e1187d
#
_entry.id   fe3b717f24323ecb1e87a298a1e1187d
#
_cell.length_a   1.000
_cell.length_b   1.000
_cell.length_c   1.000
_cell.angle_alpha   90.00
_cell.angle_beta   90.00
_cell.angle_gamma   90.00
#
_symmetry.space_group_name_H-M   'P 1'
#
loop_
_entity.id
_entity.type
_entity.pdbx_description
1 polymer ?
#
loop_
_entity_poly.entity_id
_entity_poly.type
_entity_poly.pdbx_seq_one_letter_code
_entity_poly.pdbx_strand_id
1 'polypeptide(L)'
;MLLLHGNPNWSFLYRFFVPPLVKAGYRVIAPDWIGAGYSDKPRTDAAYSLAHHIADLVALIDELDLRGFTFVGQDWGGPQGMGAALQRLDRVAAITLMNTWIFTDVLGPFHATPLPWTTWHAPLVGQVFLKRFKMLSSRALTFNTVRGLSPDEVRGYQHVYDERDSETLTLTWPRTIPLREGDRGWADMKMIENRLGELTDIPVQLMWAPEDGVFPIEYCDHIKELIPHAEGPTLFDNAHHFLQDDRGADIVKELVAFLDRTVGNRP
;
A
#
# COMPACT_ATOMS: atom_id res chain seq x y z
N MET A 1 -14.07 3.98 -5.66
CA MET A 1 -12.89 3.11 -5.51
C MET A 1 -11.79 3.91 -4.84
N LEU A 2 -11.17 3.35 -3.79
CA LEU A 2 -10.04 3.93 -3.08
C LEU A 2 -8.75 3.24 -3.56
N LEU A 3 -7.77 4.00 -4.03
CA LEU A 3 -6.46 3.50 -4.46
C LEU A 3 -5.41 3.95 -3.45
N LEU A 4 -4.87 3.00 -2.68
CA LEU A 4 -4.05 3.26 -1.50
C LEU A 4 -2.59 2.85 -1.76
N HIS A 5 -1.72 3.85 -1.89
CA HIS A 5 -0.29 3.67 -2.15
C HIS A 5 0.50 3.31 -0.88
N GLY A 6 1.74 2.90 -1.08
CA GLY A 6 2.70 2.64 -0.01
C GLY A 6 3.95 3.53 -0.07
N ASN A 7 5.02 3.05 0.56
CA ASN A 7 6.30 3.76 0.67
C ASN A 7 7.25 3.37 -0.48
N PRO A 8 7.98 4.29 -1.07
CA PRO A 8 8.02 5.75 -0.89
C PRO A 8 7.16 6.49 -1.91
N ASN A 9 5.98 5.96 -2.25
CA ASN A 9 5.15 6.48 -3.32
C ASN A 9 4.14 7.55 -2.85
N TRP A 10 3.33 7.99 -3.79
CA TRP A 10 2.18 8.84 -3.62
C TRP A 10 1.14 8.49 -4.71
N SER A 11 0.02 9.17 -4.79
CA SER A 11 -1.08 8.83 -5.71
C SER A 11 -0.68 8.72 -7.17
N PHE A 12 0.46 9.30 -7.57
CA PHE A 12 1.02 9.18 -8.92
C PHE A 12 1.31 7.71 -9.34
N LEU A 13 1.53 6.82 -8.38
CA LEU A 13 1.65 5.38 -8.61
C LEU A 13 0.45 4.82 -9.40
N TYR A 14 -0.74 5.38 -9.15
CA TYR A 14 -1.98 4.94 -9.77
C TYR A 14 -2.37 5.69 -11.05
N ARG A 15 -1.46 6.48 -11.65
CA ARG A 15 -1.75 7.27 -12.85
C ARG A 15 -2.26 6.44 -14.03
N PHE A 16 -1.82 5.19 -14.14
CA PHE A 16 -2.31 4.25 -15.17
C PHE A 16 -3.64 3.58 -14.82
N PHE A 17 -4.08 3.64 -13.57
CA PHE A 17 -5.35 3.09 -13.12
C PHE A 17 -6.51 4.06 -13.29
N VAL A 18 -6.27 5.34 -13.00
CA VAL A 18 -7.35 6.35 -12.94
C VAL A 18 -8.11 6.47 -14.27
N PRO A 19 -7.47 6.68 -15.45
CA PRO A 19 -8.21 6.86 -16.68
C PRO A 19 -9.10 5.67 -17.08
N PRO A 20 -8.60 4.40 -17.08
CA PRO A 20 -9.44 3.26 -17.46
C PRO A 20 -10.53 2.96 -16.42
N LEU A 21 -10.31 3.18 -15.12
CA LEU A 21 -11.33 2.99 -14.09
C LEU A 21 -12.45 4.03 -14.20
N VAL A 22 -12.11 5.29 -14.47
CA VAL A 22 -13.11 6.35 -14.73
C VAL A 22 -13.89 6.03 -16.00
N LYS A 23 -13.24 5.55 -17.06
CA LYS A 23 -13.90 5.09 -18.28
C LYS A 23 -14.86 3.92 -18.02
N ALA A 24 -14.54 3.05 -17.08
CA ALA A 24 -15.39 1.94 -16.65
C ALA A 24 -16.54 2.39 -15.71
N GLY A 25 -16.67 3.69 -15.41
CA GLY A 25 -17.78 4.26 -14.63
C GLY A 25 -17.49 4.38 -13.12
N TYR A 26 -16.28 4.09 -12.66
CA TYR A 26 -15.96 4.21 -11.23
C TYR A 26 -15.60 5.65 -10.83
N ARG A 27 -16.10 6.09 -9.67
CA ARG A 27 -15.51 7.24 -8.95
C ARG A 27 -14.20 6.77 -8.32
N VAL A 28 -13.08 7.37 -8.73
CA VAL A 28 -11.75 7.01 -8.25
C VAL A 28 -11.24 8.07 -7.27
N ILE A 29 -10.75 7.63 -6.13
CA ILE A 29 -10.15 8.45 -5.07
C ILE A 29 -8.79 7.82 -4.75
N ALA A 30 -7.73 8.57 -4.98
CA ALA A 30 -6.35 8.17 -4.68
C ALA A 30 -5.75 9.23 -3.73
N PRO A 31 -5.94 9.06 -2.41
CA PRO A 31 -5.41 10.02 -1.45
C PRO A 31 -3.89 9.87 -1.33
N ASP A 32 -3.22 10.98 -1.08
CA ASP A 32 -1.86 10.96 -0.57
C ASP A 32 -1.91 10.86 0.95
N TRP A 33 -1.23 9.90 1.53
CA TRP A 33 -1.12 9.78 2.98
C TRP A 33 -0.47 11.03 3.59
N ILE A 34 -0.82 11.35 4.83
CA ILE A 34 -0.10 12.37 5.60
C ILE A 34 1.40 12.08 5.56
N GLY A 35 2.16 13.04 5.08
CA GLY A 35 3.61 12.92 4.83
C GLY A 35 4.01 12.57 3.40
N ALA A 36 3.10 12.12 2.56
CA ALA A 36 3.34 11.79 1.15
C ALA A 36 2.75 12.83 0.19
N GLY A 37 3.21 12.79 -1.05
CA GLY A 37 2.63 13.54 -2.16
C GLY A 37 2.38 15.01 -1.85
N TYR A 38 1.15 15.44 -2.04
CA TYR A 38 0.69 16.81 -1.77
C TYR A 38 0.03 16.99 -0.39
N SER A 39 -0.11 15.91 0.41
CA SER A 39 -0.62 16.01 1.77
C SER A 39 0.36 16.72 2.71
N ASP A 40 -0.15 17.23 3.82
CA ASP A 40 0.65 17.86 4.87
C ASP A 40 1.79 16.97 5.37
N LYS A 41 2.92 17.58 5.73
CA LYS A 41 4.16 16.91 6.13
C LYS A 41 4.55 17.27 7.58
N PRO A 42 3.87 16.69 8.58
CA PRO A 42 4.21 16.90 9.99
C PRO A 42 5.68 16.54 10.28
N ARG A 43 6.29 17.27 11.21
CA ARG A 43 7.69 17.03 11.61
C ARG A 43 7.84 15.97 12.71
N THR A 44 6.74 15.56 13.30
CA THR A 44 6.72 14.58 14.39
C THR A 44 6.46 13.18 13.88
N ASP A 45 7.28 12.23 14.27
CA ASP A 45 7.11 10.81 13.93
C ASP A 45 5.79 10.22 14.48
N ALA A 46 5.19 10.87 15.49
CA ALA A 46 3.92 10.43 16.03
C ALA A 46 2.77 10.47 15.01
N ALA A 47 2.79 11.42 14.07
CA ALA A 47 1.79 11.57 13.01
C ALA A 47 1.79 10.41 11.99
N TYR A 48 2.84 9.59 11.97
CA TYR A 48 3.06 8.56 10.96
C TYR A 48 2.87 7.14 11.50
N SER A 49 2.07 6.95 12.55
CA SER A 49 1.74 5.61 13.04
C SER A 49 0.66 4.94 12.19
N LEU A 50 0.62 3.60 12.17
CA LEU A 50 -0.42 2.84 11.50
C LEU A 50 -1.82 3.28 11.98
N ALA A 51 -2.01 3.42 13.30
CA ALA A 51 -3.28 3.87 13.87
C ALA A 51 -3.72 5.25 13.38
N HIS A 52 -2.80 6.23 13.24
CA HIS A 52 -3.14 7.55 12.73
C HIS A 52 -3.56 7.51 11.26
N HIS A 53 -2.82 6.82 10.41
CA HIS A 53 -3.20 6.68 9.00
C HIS A 53 -4.52 5.95 8.81
N ILE A 54 -4.80 4.94 9.63
CA ILE A 54 -6.13 4.29 9.64
C ILE A 54 -7.21 5.29 10.03
N ALA A 55 -6.99 6.08 11.09
CA ALA A 55 -7.96 7.08 11.53
C ALA A 55 -8.21 8.18 10.47
N ASP A 56 -7.15 8.64 9.79
CA ASP A 56 -7.25 9.61 8.69
C ASP A 56 -8.06 9.04 7.52
N LEU A 57 -7.85 7.78 7.17
CA LEU A 57 -8.61 7.13 6.10
C LEU A 57 -10.08 6.93 6.49
N VAL A 58 -10.34 6.54 7.74
CA VAL A 58 -11.72 6.44 8.26
C VAL A 58 -12.41 7.81 8.22
N ALA A 59 -11.72 8.88 8.63
CA ALA A 59 -12.26 10.23 8.55
C ALA A 59 -12.58 10.65 7.10
N LEU A 60 -11.71 10.31 6.15
CA LEU A 60 -11.94 10.56 4.72
C LEU A 60 -13.15 9.77 4.19
N ILE A 61 -13.30 8.50 4.57
CA ILE A 61 -14.46 7.68 4.21
C ILE A 61 -15.76 8.29 4.75
N ASP A 62 -15.74 8.74 5.99
CA ASP A 62 -16.89 9.32 6.66
C ASP A 62 -17.26 10.71 6.08
N GLU A 63 -16.26 11.59 5.89
CA GLU A 63 -16.47 12.93 5.34
C GLU A 63 -17.03 12.91 3.91
N LEU A 64 -16.55 11.96 3.09
CA LEU A 64 -17.04 11.79 1.73
C LEU A 64 -18.30 10.90 1.64
N ASP A 65 -18.83 10.43 2.76
CA ASP A 65 -19.93 9.46 2.89
C ASP A 65 -19.79 8.29 1.88
N LEU A 66 -18.61 7.70 1.81
CA LEU A 66 -18.35 6.60 0.89
C LEU A 66 -19.12 5.35 1.31
N ARG A 67 -19.94 4.82 0.40
CA ARG A 67 -20.71 3.59 0.58
C ARG A 67 -20.52 2.67 -0.62
N GLY A 68 -20.47 1.36 -0.34
CA GLY A 68 -20.19 0.38 -1.39
C GLY A 68 -18.83 0.62 -2.05
N PHE A 69 -17.85 1.07 -1.30
CA PHE A 69 -16.53 1.31 -1.86
C PHE A 69 -15.68 0.03 -1.92
N THR A 70 -14.84 -0.04 -2.92
CA THR A 70 -13.75 -1.00 -3.02
C THR A 70 -12.45 -0.29 -2.71
N PHE A 71 -11.56 -0.88 -1.90
CA PHE A 71 -10.19 -0.40 -1.84
C PHE A 71 -9.21 -1.34 -2.54
N VAL A 72 -8.17 -0.75 -3.11
CA VAL A 72 -7.04 -1.42 -3.73
C VAL A 72 -5.79 -0.97 -2.98
N GLY A 73 -5.17 -1.86 -2.21
CA GLY A 73 -4.04 -1.54 -1.34
C GLY A 73 -2.78 -2.26 -1.79
N GLN A 74 -1.67 -1.50 -1.88
CA GLN A 74 -0.33 -2.01 -2.14
C GLN A 74 0.62 -1.52 -1.08
N ASP A 75 1.58 -2.36 -0.65
CA ASP A 75 2.55 -2.04 0.41
C ASP A 75 1.82 -1.54 1.67
N TRP A 76 2.15 -0.39 2.25
CA TRP A 76 1.44 0.21 3.39
C TRP A 76 -0.05 0.47 3.14
N GLY A 77 -0.47 0.62 1.88
CA GLY A 77 -1.88 0.76 1.54
C GLY A 77 -2.73 -0.46 1.91
N GLY A 78 -2.12 -1.66 2.03
CA GLY A 78 -2.79 -2.87 2.50
C GLY A 78 -3.23 -2.79 3.96
N PRO A 79 -2.32 -2.69 4.94
CA PRO A 79 -2.69 -2.65 6.36
C PRO A 79 -3.53 -1.42 6.71
N GLN A 80 -3.25 -0.25 6.12
CA GLN A 80 -4.03 0.96 6.37
C GLN A 80 -5.45 0.85 5.82
N GLY A 81 -5.59 0.34 4.58
CA GLY A 81 -6.88 0.08 3.96
C GLY A 81 -7.68 -0.97 4.71
N MET A 82 -7.03 -2.07 5.12
CA MET A 82 -7.66 -3.13 5.88
C MET A 82 -8.14 -2.64 7.25
N GLY A 83 -7.30 -1.89 7.97
CA GLY A 83 -7.68 -1.33 9.27
C GLY A 83 -8.88 -0.37 9.19
N ALA A 84 -8.98 0.42 8.12
CA ALA A 84 -10.12 1.29 7.88
C ALA A 84 -11.37 0.50 7.43
N ALA A 85 -11.21 -0.49 6.55
CA ALA A 85 -12.27 -1.37 6.09
C ALA A 85 -12.93 -2.11 7.27
N LEU A 86 -12.13 -2.67 8.18
CA LEU A 86 -12.63 -3.35 9.38
C LEU A 86 -13.41 -2.43 10.33
N GLN A 87 -13.20 -1.12 10.27
CA GLN A 87 -13.99 -0.13 11.03
C GLN A 87 -15.27 0.31 10.31
N ARG A 88 -15.43 0.00 9.02
CA ARG A 88 -16.55 0.41 8.16
C ARG A 88 -17.00 -0.73 7.25
N LEU A 89 -17.06 -1.96 7.77
CA LEU A 89 -17.43 -3.16 7.00
C LEU A 89 -18.77 -3.03 6.28
N ASP A 90 -19.73 -2.35 6.90
CA ASP A 90 -21.06 -2.05 6.32
C ASP A 90 -21.00 -1.17 5.05
N ARG A 91 -19.85 -0.56 4.78
CA ARG A 91 -19.64 0.32 3.63
C ARG A 91 -18.72 -0.26 2.55
N VAL A 92 -18.07 -1.41 2.83
CA VAL A 92 -17.12 -2.06 1.91
C VAL A 92 -17.87 -2.95 0.92
N ALA A 93 -17.58 -2.81 -0.36
CA ALA A 93 -18.11 -3.69 -1.41
C ALA A 93 -17.15 -4.81 -1.78
N ALA A 94 -15.85 -4.53 -1.85
CA ALA A 94 -14.80 -5.50 -2.17
C ALA A 94 -13.42 -4.97 -1.74
N ILE A 95 -12.45 -5.87 -1.69
CA ILE A 95 -11.06 -5.58 -1.32
C ILE A 95 -10.13 -6.18 -2.37
N THR A 96 -9.12 -5.43 -2.80
CA THR A 96 -8.02 -5.94 -3.62
C THR A 96 -6.69 -5.64 -2.95
N LEU A 97 -5.89 -6.67 -2.72
CA LEU A 97 -4.56 -6.57 -2.13
C LEU A 97 -3.50 -6.91 -3.17
N MET A 98 -2.47 -6.06 -3.25
CA MET A 98 -1.36 -6.21 -4.19
C MET A 98 -0.04 -6.05 -3.44
N ASN A 99 0.86 -7.03 -3.52
CA ASN A 99 2.19 -6.98 -2.91
C ASN A 99 2.24 -6.17 -1.60
N THR A 100 1.68 -6.75 -0.55
CA THR A 100 1.46 -6.14 0.77
C THR A 100 1.48 -7.18 1.89
N TRP A 101 1.21 -6.75 3.11
CA TRP A 101 1.00 -7.63 4.27
C TRP A 101 -0.12 -7.06 5.16
N ILE A 102 -0.77 -7.90 5.96
CA ILE A 102 -1.84 -7.54 6.89
C ILE A 102 -1.80 -8.41 8.17
N PHE A 103 -0.60 -8.84 8.54
CA PHE A 103 -0.38 -9.83 9.61
C PHE A 103 0.93 -9.54 10.34
N THR A 104 1.12 -10.20 11.49
CA THR A 104 2.34 -10.21 12.29
C THR A 104 3.07 -11.54 12.15
N ASP A 105 4.26 -11.66 12.74
CA ASP A 105 5.03 -12.91 12.91
C ASP A 105 5.66 -13.52 11.65
N VAL A 106 5.32 -13.08 10.43
CA VAL A 106 5.90 -13.60 9.19
C VAL A 106 6.86 -12.58 8.60
N LEU A 107 8.12 -12.98 8.42
CA LEU A 107 9.17 -12.14 7.87
C LEU A 107 9.73 -12.76 6.59
N GLY A 108 9.48 -12.12 5.46
CA GLY A 108 10.16 -12.45 4.21
C GLY A 108 11.66 -12.12 4.26
N PRO A 109 12.45 -12.61 3.29
CA PRO A 109 13.92 -12.45 3.27
C PRO A 109 14.37 -11.00 3.39
N PHE A 110 13.66 -10.06 2.76
CA PHE A 110 13.96 -8.64 2.86
C PHE A 110 13.83 -8.12 4.29
N HIS A 111 12.71 -8.43 4.96
CA HIS A 111 12.43 -7.99 6.33
C HIS A 111 13.27 -8.72 7.37
N ALA A 112 13.69 -9.95 7.09
CA ALA A 112 14.56 -10.72 7.95
C ALA A 112 16.05 -10.33 7.84
N THR A 113 16.44 -9.54 6.82
CA THR A 113 17.84 -9.13 6.62
C THR A 113 18.20 -7.99 7.60
N PRO A 114 19.15 -8.19 8.53
CA PRO A 114 19.41 -7.21 9.59
C PRO A 114 19.96 -5.86 9.08
N LEU A 115 20.77 -5.87 8.01
CA LEU A 115 21.56 -4.71 7.61
C LEU A 115 20.71 -3.48 7.17
N PRO A 116 19.68 -3.58 6.32
CA PRO A 116 18.83 -2.44 6.00
C PRO A 116 18.16 -1.87 7.25
N TRP A 117 17.59 -2.74 8.10
CA TRP A 117 16.83 -2.34 9.29
C TRP A 117 17.69 -1.70 10.35
N THR A 118 18.87 -2.21 10.63
CA THR A 118 19.82 -1.57 11.57
C THR A 118 20.28 -0.21 11.06
N THR A 119 20.49 -0.06 9.75
CA THR A 119 20.85 1.20 9.13
C THR A 119 19.71 2.22 9.23
N TRP A 120 18.48 1.82 8.96
CA TRP A 120 17.31 2.70 9.05
C TRP A 120 16.98 3.11 10.49
N HIS A 121 17.19 2.22 11.46
CA HIS A 121 16.98 2.53 12.87
C HIS A 121 18.13 3.33 13.49
N ALA A 122 19.33 3.34 12.88
CA ALA A 122 20.45 4.13 13.37
C ALA A 122 20.14 5.65 13.25
N PRO A 123 20.09 6.41 14.37
CA PRO A 123 19.54 7.76 14.37
C PRO A 123 20.17 8.72 13.38
N LEU A 124 21.52 8.70 13.25
CA LEU A 124 22.26 9.60 12.35
C LEU A 124 22.38 9.02 10.94
N VAL A 125 22.65 7.72 10.83
CA VAL A 125 22.88 7.06 9.53
C VAL A 125 21.60 7.05 8.70
N GLY A 126 20.47 6.67 9.28
CA GLY A 126 19.17 6.69 8.59
C GLY A 126 18.80 8.09 8.09
N GLN A 127 18.98 9.13 8.93
CA GLN A 127 18.69 10.52 8.53
C GLN A 127 19.61 11.01 7.39
N VAL A 128 20.91 10.73 7.46
CA VAL A 128 21.86 11.16 6.44
C VAL A 128 21.61 10.43 5.12
N PHE A 129 21.51 9.09 5.15
CA PHE A 129 21.35 8.32 3.90
C PHE A 129 19.96 8.50 3.27
N LEU A 130 18.91 8.50 4.05
CA LEU A 130 17.56 8.58 3.51
C LEU A 130 17.18 10.04 3.18
N LYS A 131 17.35 10.97 4.12
CA LYS A 131 16.97 12.38 3.89
C LYS A 131 17.97 13.14 3.02
N ARG A 132 19.30 12.98 3.25
CA ARG A 132 20.29 13.78 2.53
C ARG A 132 20.56 13.27 1.12
N PHE A 133 20.56 11.96 0.92
CA PHE A 133 20.81 11.33 -0.38
C PHE A 133 19.54 10.89 -1.10
N LYS A 134 18.35 11.11 -0.54
CA LYS A 134 17.05 10.77 -1.13
C LYS A 134 17.02 9.33 -1.66
N MET A 135 17.62 8.39 -0.92
CA MET A 135 17.86 7.03 -1.42
C MET A 135 16.57 6.26 -1.68
N LEU A 136 15.53 6.45 -0.85
CA LEU A 136 14.25 5.78 -1.08
C LEU A 136 13.46 6.46 -2.20
N SER A 137 13.34 7.78 -2.19
CA SER A 137 12.57 8.52 -3.18
C SER A 137 13.18 8.56 -4.58
N SER A 138 14.50 8.34 -4.72
CA SER A 138 15.17 8.39 -6.02
C SER A 138 15.59 7.03 -6.57
N ARG A 139 16.20 6.18 -5.72
CA ARG A 139 16.76 4.90 -6.18
C ARG A 139 15.77 3.74 -6.06
N ALA A 140 14.96 3.70 -5.00
CA ALA A 140 13.98 2.64 -4.85
C ALA A 140 13.00 2.58 -6.03
N LEU A 141 12.64 3.73 -6.60
CA LEU A 141 11.77 3.81 -7.76
C LEU A 141 12.32 3.10 -9.00
N THR A 142 13.63 3.21 -9.25
CA THR A 142 14.26 2.63 -10.45
C THR A 142 14.53 1.14 -10.32
N PHE A 143 14.70 0.62 -9.12
CA PHE A 143 14.99 -0.81 -8.88
C PHE A 143 13.74 -1.67 -8.67
N ASN A 144 12.59 -1.04 -8.42
CA ASN A 144 11.35 -1.75 -8.13
C ASN A 144 10.37 -1.80 -9.32
N THR A 145 10.84 -1.54 -10.53
CA THR A 145 10.11 -1.72 -11.79
C THR A 145 10.97 -2.49 -12.78
N VAL A 146 10.36 -3.38 -13.56
CA VAL A 146 11.03 -4.17 -14.61
C VAL A 146 11.22 -3.33 -15.87
N ARG A 147 10.17 -2.61 -16.29
CA ARG A 147 10.20 -1.81 -17.51
C ARG A 147 11.13 -0.58 -17.43
N GLY A 148 11.56 -0.22 -16.23
CA GLY A 148 12.20 1.05 -15.97
C GLY A 148 11.25 2.23 -16.07
N LEU A 149 11.66 3.37 -15.55
CA LEU A 149 10.90 4.63 -15.61
C LEU A 149 11.54 5.59 -16.60
N SER A 150 10.74 6.28 -17.39
CA SER A 150 11.19 7.38 -18.22
C SER A 150 11.67 8.56 -17.34
N PRO A 151 12.49 9.49 -17.87
CA PRO A 151 12.90 10.68 -17.12
C PRO A 151 11.73 11.54 -16.62
N ASP A 152 10.60 11.57 -17.34
CA ASP A 152 9.41 12.30 -16.95
C ASP A 152 8.69 11.62 -15.78
N GLU A 153 8.60 10.30 -15.81
CA GLU A 153 8.03 9.51 -14.70
C GLU A 153 8.89 9.63 -13.44
N VAL A 154 10.21 9.57 -13.58
CA VAL A 154 11.13 9.81 -12.45
C VAL A 154 10.90 11.21 -11.87
N ARG A 155 10.81 12.25 -12.71
CA ARG A 155 10.48 13.60 -12.23
C ARG A 155 9.10 13.66 -11.56
N GLY A 156 8.10 12.97 -12.14
CA GLY A 156 6.76 12.87 -11.56
C GLY A 156 6.79 12.30 -10.14
N TYR A 157 7.58 11.27 -9.89
CA TYR A 157 7.73 10.70 -8.54
C TYR A 157 8.53 11.59 -7.59
N GLN A 158 9.56 12.28 -8.09
CA GLN A 158 10.55 12.95 -7.24
C GLN A 158 10.17 14.37 -6.82
N HIS A 159 9.37 15.10 -7.62
CA HIS A 159 9.14 16.53 -7.37
C HIS A 159 8.49 16.84 -6.01
N VAL A 160 7.69 15.93 -5.46
CA VAL A 160 7.07 16.08 -4.14
C VAL A 160 8.07 15.95 -2.99
N TYR A 161 9.26 15.40 -3.26
CA TYR A 161 10.35 15.25 -2.30
C TYR A 161 11.33 16.44 -2.28
N ASP A 162 11.09 17.47 -3.08
CA ASP A 162 11.89 18.69 -3.05
C ASP A 162 11.48 19.62 -1.89
N GLU A 163 10.31 19.41 -1.33
CA GLU A 163 9.83 20.15 -0.18
C GLU A 163 10.55 19.74 1.11
N ARG A 164 10.61 20.68 2.05
CA ARG A 164 11.18 20.43 3.37
C ARG A 164 10.34 19.40 4.13
N ASP A 165 11.04 18.52 4.82
CA ASP A 165 10.46 17.44 5.65
C ASP A 165 9.70 16.34 4.85
N SER A 166 9.70 16.39 3.51
CA SER A 166 9.03 15.42 2.64
C SER A 166 9.55 13.98 2.77
N GLU A 167 10.78 13.79 3.25
CA GLU A 167 11.39 12.47 3.47
C GLU A 167 11.10 11.91 4.89
N THR A 168 10.33 12.62 5.71
CA THR A 168 10.07 12.16 7.10
C THR A 168 9.26 10.88 7.11
N LEU A 169 8.21 10.78 6.30
CA LEU A 169 7.39 9.58 6.17
C LEU A 169 8.21 8.39 5.65
N THR A 170 8.98 8.60 4.58
CA THR A 170 9.79 7.54 3.94
C THR A 170 10.81 6.93 4.90
N LEU A 171 11.28 7.71 5.89
CA LEU A 171 12.15 7.23 6.95
C LEU A 171 11.35 6.56 8.09
N THR A 172 10.19 7.13 8.46
CA THR A 172 9.43 6.68 9.62
C THR A 172 8.73 5.35 9.36
N TRP A 173 8.11 5.16 8.21
CA TRP A 173 7.38 3.95 7.91
C TRP A 173 8.22 2.67 7.99
N PRO A 174 9.40 2.54 7.37
CA PRO A 174 10.22 1.36 7.57
C PRO A 174 10.55 1.09 9.04
N ARG A 175 10.69 2.14 9.86
CA ARG A 175 10.96 2.03 11.30
C ARG A 175 9.76 1.57 12.12
N THR A 176 8.57 1.62 11.54
CA THR A 176 7.32 1.23 12.22
C THR A 176 6.74 -0.08 11.68
N ILE A 177 7.46 -0.78 10.79
CA ILE A 177 7.10 -2.15 10.43
C ILE A 177 7.24 -3.01 11.69
N PRO A 178 6.16 -3.66 12.15
CA PRO A 178 6.19 -4.45 13.37
C PRO A 178 6.84 -5.82 13.09
N LEU A 179 8.12 -5.94 13.35
CA LEU A 179 8.90 -7.16 13.11
C LEU A 179 8.77 -8.18 14.25
N ARG A 180 8.40 -7.73 15.45
CA ARG A 180 8.25 -8.57 16.65
C ARG A 180 7.33 -7.91 17.66
N GLU A 181 6.84 -8.71 18.58
CA GLU A 181 6.03 -8.21 19.70
C GLU A 181 6.77 -7.11 20.49
N GLY A 182 6.04 -6.02 20.77
CA GLY A 182 6.58 -4.83 21.43
C GLY A 182 7.07 -3.75 20.45
N ASP A 183 7.21 -4.03 19.17
CA ASP A 183 7.53 -3.01 18.17
C ASP A 183 6.35 -2.04 18.00
N ARG A 184 6.67 -0.81 17.59
CA ARG A 184 5.66 0.20 17.27
C ARG A 184 4.79 -0.29 16.11
N GLY A 185 3.46 -0.23 16.30
CA GLY A 185 2.50 -0.73 15.29
C GLY A 185 2.14 -2.21 15.42
N TRP A 186 2.84 -3.00 16.28
CA TRP A 186 2.52 -4.41 16.47
C TRP A 186 1.07 -4.64 16.94
N ALA A 187 0.65 -3.90 17.97
CA ALA A 187 -0.71 -4.04 18.49
C ALA A 187 -1.78 -3.68 17.45
N ASP A 188 -1.53 -2.65 16.63
CA ASP A 188 -2.44 -2.23 15.56
C ASP A 188 -2.52 -3.31 14.47
N MET A 189 -1.38 -3.86 14.05
CA MET A 189 -1.34 -4.93 13.07
C MET A 189 -1.99 -6.21 13.59
N LYS A 190 -1.74 -6.57 14.85
CA LYS A 190 -2.36 -7.74 15.48
C LYS A 190 -3.88 -7.60 15.62
N MET A 191 -4.35 -6.38 15.87
CA MET A 191 -5.78 -6.07 15.86
C MET A 191 -6.39 -6.31 14.46
N ILE A 192 -5.72 -5.87 13.40
CA ILE A 192 -6.15 -6.13 12.01
C ILE A 192 -6.22 -7.64 11.78
N GLU A 193 -5.11 -8.34 12.01
CA GLU A 193 -5.00 -9.79 11.79
C GLU A 193 -6.10 -10.57 12.51
N ASN A 194 -6.35 -10.27 13.79
CA ASN A 194 -7.36 -10.95 14.60
C ASN A 194 -8.81 -10.74 14.09
N ARG A 195 -9.05 -9.69 13.30
CA ARG A 195 -10.37 -9.34 12.79
C ARG A 195 -10.60 -9.75 11.33
N LEU A 196 -9.60 -10.35 10.65
CA LEU A 196 -9.76 -10.78 9.25
C LEU A 196 -10.89 -11.79 9.06
N GLY A 197 -11.23 -12.57 10.08
CA GLY A 197 -12.39 -13.46 10.07
C GLY A 197 -13.75 -12.76 9.95
N GLU A 198 -13.82 -11.43 10.13
CA GLU A 198 -15.04 -10.63 9.93
C GLU A 198 -15.35 -10.37 8.44
N LEU A 199 -14.43 -10.68 7.53
CA LEU A 199 -14.55 -10.43 6.09
C LEU A 199 -15.39 -11.48 5.33
N THR A 200 -16.13 -12.35 6.02
CA THR A 200 -16.80 -13.53 5.45
C THR A 200 -17.63 -13.28 4.20
N ASP A 201 -18.30 -12.14 4.12
CA ASP A 201 -19.21 -11.78 3.02
C ASP A 201 -18.62 -10.72 2.07
N ILE A 202 -17.39 -10.30 2.30
CA ILE A 202 -16.73 -9.28 1.48
C ILE A 202 -15.80 -9.96 0.48
N PRO A 203 -16.03 -9.81 -0.82
CA PRO A 203 -15.12 -10.33 -1.84
C PRO A 203 -13.72 -9.76 -1.68
N VAL A 204 -12.71 -10.63 -1.64
CA VAL A 204 -11.30 -10.27 -1.55
C VAL A 204 -10.57 -10.83 -2.75
N GLN A 205 -9.78 -10.00 -3.44
CA GLN A 205 -8.94 -10.39 -4.54
C GLN A 205 -7.46 -10.18 -4.20
N LEU A 206 -6.62 -11.15 -4.57
CA LEU A 206 -5.18 -11.07 -4.45
C LEU A 206 -4.56 -10.97 -5.84
N MET A 207 -3.72 -9.96 -6.04
CA MET A 207 -2.95 -9.74 -7.26
C MET A 207 -1.48 -9.58 -6.89
N TRP A 208 -0.59 -10.33 -7.54
CA TRP A 208 0.78 -10.38 -7.08
C TRP A 208 1.81 -10.38 -8.20
N ALA A 209 2.89 -9.62 -8.01
CA ALA A 209 4.13 -9.76 -8.76
C ALA A 209 5.02 -10.75 -8.00
N PRO A 210 5.23 -11.98 -8.50
CA PRO A 210 5.97 -13.00 -7.76
C PRO A 210 7.46 -12.69 -7.63
N GLU A 211 7.98 -11.81 -8.49
CA GLU A 211 9.37 -11.36 -8.47
C GLU A 211 9.63 -10.17 -7.53
N ASP A 212 8.63 -9.77 -6.75
CA ASP A 212 8.79 -8.70 -5.74
C ASP A 212 9.74 -9.13 -4.63
N GLY A 213 10.86 -8.41 -4.51
CA GLY A 213 11.85 -8.66 -3.46
C GLY A 213 11.44 -8.15 -2.08
N VAL A 214 10.39 -7.33 -1.96
CA VAL A 214 9.90 -6.76 -0.70
C VAL A 214 8.83 -7.65 -0.07
N PHE A 215 7.77 -7.96 -0.82
CA PHE A 215 6.69 -8.86 -0.41
C PHE A 215 6.61 -10.05 -1.36
N PRO A 216 7.44 -11.08 -1.16
CA PRO A 216 7.45 -12.28 -1.98
C PRO A 216 6.12 -13.03 -1.89
N ILE A 217 5.94 -14.02 -2.78
CA ILE A 217 4.67 -14.75 -2.94
C ILE A 217 4.19 -15.43 -1.65
N GLU A 218 5.08 -15.80 -0.76
CA GLU A 218 4.76 -16.43 0.53
C GLU A 218 3.88 -15.52 1.41
N TYR A 219 3.97 -14.19 1.24
CA TYR A 219 3.07 -13.26 1.90
C TYR A 219 1.63 -13.37 1.38
N CYS A 220 1.49 -13.56 0.07
CA CYS A 220 0.19 -13.81 -0.55
C CYS A 220 -0.41 -15.13 -0.08
N ASP A 221 0.39 -16.19 -0.03
CA ASP A 221 -0.03 -17.51 0.45
C ASP A 221 -0.52 -17.42 1.90
N HIS A 222 0.21 -16.70 2.74
CA HIS A 222 -0.20 -16.49 4.13
C HIS A 222 -1.48 -15.66 4.27
N ILE A 223 -1.66 -14.62 3.46
CA ILE A 223 -2.94 -13.87 3.41
C ILE A 223 -4.08 -14.81 3.04
N LYS A 224 -3.85 -15.74 2.12
CA LYS A 224 -4.87 -16.70 1.70
C LYS A 224 -5.21 -17.73 2.79
N GLU A 225 -4.26 -18.08 3.65
CA GLU A 225 -4.53 -18.88 4.85
C GLU A 225 -5.43 -18.11 5.84
N LEU A 226 -5.18 -16.81 6.02
CA LEU A 226 -5.95 -15.95 6.93
C LEU A 226 -7.33 -15.57 6.37
N ILE A 227 -7.46 -15.51 5.04
CA ILE A 227 -8.71 -15.17 4.33
C ILE A 227 -8.97 -16.27 3.27
N PRO A 228 -9.48 -17.47 3.65
CA PRO A 228 -9.56 -18.63 2.75
C PRO A 228 -10.46 -18.43 1.53
N HIS A 229 -11.42 -17.50 1.58
CA HIS A 229 -12.31 -17.18 0.47
C HIS A 229 -11.71 -16.14 -0.50
N ALA A 230 -10.50 -15.62 -0.24
CA ALA A 230 -9.85 -14.69 -1.17
C ALA A 230 -9.60 -15.35 -2.52
N GLU A 231 -9.99 -14.67 -3.61
CA GLU A 231 -9.74 -15.12 -4.98
C GLU A 231 -8.28 -14.83 -5.40
N GLY A 232 -7.72 -15.69 -6.21
CA GLY A 232 -6.37 -15.55 -6.73
C GLY A 232 -5.34 -16.41 -5.96
N PRO A 233 -4.02 -16.07 -6.02
CA PRO A 233 -3.51 -14.85 -6.65
C PRO A 233 -3.58 -14.85 -8.18
N THR A 234 -3.94 -13.68 -8.76
CA THR A 234 -3.58 -13.40 -10.14
C THR A 234 -2.13 -12.94 -10.18
N LEU A 235 -1.29 -13.69 -10.88
CA LEU A 235 0.14 -13.43 -10.96
C LEU A 235 0.47 -12.54 -12.16
N PHE A 236 1.34 -11.56 -11.93
CA PHE A 236 1.86 -10.66 -12.97
C PHE A 236 3.37 -10.87 -13.12
N ASP A 237 3.75 -11.79 -13.98
CA ASP A 237 5.15 -11.99 -14.36
C ASP A 237 5.71 -10.74 -15.04
N ASN A 238 7.02 -10.55 -14.95
CA ASN A 238 7.70 -9.35 -15.42
C ASN A 238 7.15 -8.07 -14.75
N ALA A 239 6.92 -8.14 -13.45
CA ALA A 239 6.62 -7.01 -12.60
C ALA A 239 7.36 -7.16 -11.27
N HIS A 240 7.76 -6.03 -10.70
CA HIS A 240 8.35 -5.97 -9.38
C HIS A 240 7.41 -5.27 -8.39
N HIS A 241 7.97 -4.74 -7.30
CA HIS A 241 7.21 -4.13 -6.22
C HIS A 241 6.23 -3.04 -6.67
N PHE A 242 6.59 -2.24 -7.70
CA PHE A 242 5.68 -1.25 -8.29
C PHE A 242 4.98 -1.82 -9.53
N LEU A 243 4.26 -2.91 -9.34
CA LEU A 243 3.54 -3.62 -10.40
C LEU A 243 2.54 -2.74 -11.15
N GLN A 244 2.06 -1.66 -10.53
CA GLN A 244 1.20 -0.65 -11.17
C GLN A 244 1.90 0.04 -12.32
N ASP A 245 3.21 0.25 -12.23
CA ASP A 245 4.02 0.80 -13.31
C ASP A 245 4.27 -0.24 -14.41
N ASP A 246 4.57 -1.47 -14.02
CA ASP A 246 4.94 -2.52 -14.97
C ASP A 246 3.73 -3.08 -15.74
N ARG A 247 2.61 -3.32 -15.04
CA ARG A 247 1.44 -4.06 -15.54
C ARG A 247 0.11 -3.35 -15.29
N GLY A 248 0.10 -2.03 -15.14
CA GLY A 248 -1.09 -1.26 -14.73
C GLY A 248 -2.35 -1.53 -15.55
N ALA A 249 -2.23 -1.63 -16.87
CA ALA A 249 -3.38 -1.91 -17.75
C ALA A 249 -3.97 -3.32 -17.54
N ASP A 250 -3.12 -4.31 -17.36
CA ASP A 250 -3.54 -5.71 -17.13
C ASP A 250 -4.19 -5.83 -15.75
N ILE A 251 -3.62 -5.19 -14.73
CA ILE A 251 -4.16 -5.17 -13.36
C ILE A 251 -5.55 -4.54 -13.36
N VAL A 252 -5.74 -3.41 -14.01
CA VAL A 252 -7.07 -2.75 -14.07
C VAL A 252 -8.09 -3.64 -14.78
N LYS A 253 -7.70 -4.34 -15.84
CA LYS A 253 -8.59 -5.29 -16.54
C LYS A 253 -9.07 -6.40 -15.60
N GLU A 254 -8.16 -7.01 -14.83
CA GLU A 254 -8.48 -8.07 -13.86
C GLU A 254 -9.32 -7.53 -12.70
N LEU A 255 -9.00 -6.32 -12.22
CA LEU A 255 -9.77 -5.64 -11.16
C LEU A 255 -11.22 -5.39 -11.59
N VAL A 256 -11.44 -4.84 -12.79
CA VAL A 256 -12.80 -4.60 -13.32
C VAL A 256 -13.54 -5.92 -13.50
N ALA A 257 -12.89 -6.94 -14.08
CA ALA A 257 -13.50 -8.26 -14.26
C ALA A 257 -13.91 -8.91 -12.92
N PHE A 258 -13.10 -8.75 -11.88
CA PHE A 258 -13.43 -9.21 -10.53
C PHE A 258 -14.66 -8.49 -9.98
N LEU A 259 -14.69 -7.17 -10.06
CA LEU A 259 -15.80 -6.37 -9.56
C LEU A 259 -17.12 -6.63 -10.30
N ASP A 260 -17.07 -6.82 -11.61
CA ASP A 260 -18.25 -7.16 -12.41
C ASP A 260 -18.87 -8.50 -11.98
N ARG A 261 -18.02 -9.47 -11.58
CA ARG A 261 -18.51 -10.79 -11.11
C ARG A 261 -19.04 -10.76 -9.69
N THR A 262 -18.42 -10.00 -8.80
CA THR A 262 -18.63 -10.10 -7.35
C THR A 262 -19.54 -9.01 -6.78
N VAL A 263 -19.44 -7.79 -7.31
CA VAL A 263 -20.20 -6.63 -6.85
C VAL A 263 -21.34 -6.29 -7.79
N GLY A 264 -21.24 -6.72 -9.05
CA GLY A 264 -22.17 -6.41 -10.14
C GLY A 264 -22.04 -4.96 -10.62
N ASN A 265 -22.67 -4.67 -11.75
CA ASN A 265 -22.80 -3.29 -12.25
C ASN A 265 -23.66 -2.49 -11.26
N ARG A 266 -23.02 -1.78 -10.36
CA ARG A 266 -23.70 -0.75 -9.56
C ARG A 266 -23.61 0.57 -10.32
N PRO A 267 -24.73 1.24 -10.57
CA PRO A 267 -24.76 2.53 -11.26
C PRO A 267 -24.06 3.62 -10.43
#